data_0df289f22f5164d3e6321e0f3e4df44d
#
_entry.id   0df289f22f5164d3e6321e0f3e4df44d
#
_cell.length_a   1.000
_cell.length_b   1.000
_cell.length_c   1.000
_cell.angle_alpha   90.00
_cell.angle_beta   90.00
_cell.angle_gamma   90.00
#
_symmetry.space_group_name_H-M   'P 1'
#
loop_
_entity.id
_entity.type
_entity.pdbx_description
1 polymer ?
#
loop_
_entity_poly.entity_id
_entity_poly.type
_entity_poly.pdbx_seq_one_letter_code
_entity_poly.pdbx_strand_id
1 'polypeptide(L)'
;MKIDFASQTPIFVQVQQGLEDEILSGVYREGEQIPSITELAASYKINPATALKGINLLVDAGIVYKRRGIGMFVCDGALQKLKEKRQEEFFNQYVLPLIQEAKRLSISPQQLQEWIERGFSR
;
A
#
# COMPACT_ATOMS: atom_id res chain seq x y z
N MET A 1 -2.27 6.22 -9.85
CA MET A 1 -3.21 5.98 -8.75
C MET A 1 -4.64 6.17 -9.22
N LYS A 2 -5.54 5.40 -8.70
CA LYS A 2 -6.94 5.47 -9.07
C LYS A 2 -7.81 5.53 -7.81
N ILE A 3 -8.75 6.47 -7.76
CA ILE A 3 -9.64 6.67 -6.61
C ILE A 3 -11.03 6.15 -6.97
N ASP A 4 -11.57 5.26 -6.14
CA ASP A 4 -12.91 4.71 -6.28
C ASP A 4 -13.82 5.31 -5.20
N PHE A 5 -14.67 6.24 -5.62
CA PHE A 5 -15.61 6.93 -4.72
C PHE A 5 -16.74 6.03 -4.24
N ALA A 6 -16.98 4.91 -4.92
CA ALA A 6 -18.01 3.95 -4.55
C ALA A 6 -17.52 2.86 -3.60
N SER A 7 -16.19 2.79 -3.37
CA SER A 7 -15.59 1.82 -2.46
C SER A 7 -15.93 2.11 -1.01
N GLN A 8 -16.00 1.06 -0.19
CA GLN A 8 -16.12 1.20 1.27
C GLN A 8 -14.83 1.67 1.92
N THR A 9 -13.69 1.55 1.22
CA THR A 9 -12.41 2.04 1.71
C THR A 9 -12.41 3.56 1.70
N PRO A 10 -12.16 4.23 2.83
CA PRO A 10 -12.11 5.70 2.88
C PRO A 10 -11.13 6.26 1.85
N ILE A 11 -11.44 7.42 1.29
CA ILE A 11 -10.62 8.05 0.25
C ILE A 11 -9.20 8.30 0.73
N PHE A 12 -9.01 8.76 1.98
CA PHE A 12 -7.66 9.03 2.48
C PHE A 12 -6.81 7.75 2.58
N VAL A 13 -7.43 6.59 2.83
CA VAL A 13 -6.73 5.29 2.82
C VAL A 13 -6.36 4.91 1.40
N GLN A 14 -7.24 5.17 0.43
CA GLN A 14 -6.93 4.93 -0.98
C GLN A 14 -5.77 5.79 -1.47
N VAL A 15 -5.68 7.04 -1.01
CA VAL A 15 -4.54 7.92 -1.29
C VAL A 15 -3.25 7.31 -0.74
N GLN A 16 -3.26 6.89 0.51
CA GLN A 16 -2.12 6.21 1.13
C GLN A 16 -1.70 4.98 0.34
N GLN A 17 -2.63 4.07 0.07
CA GLN A 17 -2.35 2.82 -0.64
C GLN A 17 -1.86 3.06 -2.06
N GLY A 18 -2.46 4.02 -2.75
CA GLY A 18 -2.07 4.37 -4.11
C GLY A 18 -0.64 4.90 -4.19
N LEU A 19 -0.26 5.78 -3.27
CA LEU A 19 1.11 6.29 -3.20
C LEU A 19 2.09 5.19 -2.80
N GLU A 20 1.72 4.31 -1.88
CA GLU A 20 2.53 3.15 -1.53
C GLU A 20 2.79 2.26 -2.76
N ASP A 21 1.75 1.99 -3.54
CA ASP A 21 1.86 1.18 -4.76
C ASP A 21 2.83 1.83 -5.76
N GLU A 22 2.77 3.14 -5.90
CA GLU A 22 3.64 3.88 -6.82
C GLU A 22 5.11 3.87 -6.34
N ILE A 23 5.34 3.94 -5.03
CA ILE A 23 6.69 3.80 -4.46
C ILE A 23 7.19 2.37 -4.66
N LEU A 24 6.37 1.37 -4.38
CA LEU A 24 6.73 -0.04 -4.56
C LEU A 24 7.05 -0.38 -6.02
N SER A 25 6.34 0.22 -6.97
CA SER A 25 6.56 -0.02 -8.41
C SER A 25 7.66 0.84 -9.03
N GLY A 26 8.26 1.74 -8.24
CA GLY A 26 9.37 2.57 -8.69
C GLY A 26 8.96 3.87 -9.39
N VAL A 27 7.68 4.23 -9.36
CA VAL A 27 7.24 5.53 -9.90
C VAL A 27 7.88 6.67 -9.10
N TYR A 28 7.93 6.53 -7.78
CA TYR A 28 8.66 7.43 -6.90
C TYR A 28 9.73 6.64 -6.16
N ARG A 29 11.00 6.96 -6.40
CA ARG A 29 12.14 6.31 -5.75
C ARG A 29 12.51 7.01 -4.46
N GLU A 30 13.31 6.35 -3.63
CA GLU A 30 13.82 6.96 -2.41
C GLU A 30 14.56 8.26 -2.74
N GLY A 31 14.27 9.31 -1.98
CA GLY A 31 14.81 10.64 -2.21
C GLY A 31 14.05 11.49 -3.22
N GLU A 32 13.15 10.91 -3.99
CA GLU A 32 12.37 11.66 -4.98
C GLU A 32 11.14 12.32 -4.37
N GLN A 33 10.70 13.39 -5.00
CA GLN A 33 9.54 14.15 -4.58
C GLN A 33 8.25 13.47 -5.05
N ILE A 34 7.26 13.38 -4.15
CA ILE A 34 5.91 12.94 -4.51
C ILE A 34 5.04 14.17 -4.83
N PRO A 35 3.87 13.98 -5.47
CA PRO A 35 2.97 15.09 -5.73
C PRO A 35 2.55 15.80 -4.44
N SER A 36 2.34 17.10 -4.55
CA SER A 36 1.85 17.92 -3.44
C SER A 36 0.38 17.62 -3.14
N ILE A 37 -0.06 18.06 -1.96
CA ILE A 37 -1.47 17.97 -1.56
C ILE A 37 -2.36 18.66 -2.59
N THR A 38 -1.95 19.84 -3.05
CA THR A 38 -2.69 20.61 -4.06
C THR A 38 -2.78 19.85 -5.39
N GLU A 39 -1.68 19.26 -5.82
CA GLU A 39 -1.63 18.46 -7.05
C GLU A 39 -2.52 17.22 -6.95
N LEU A 40 -2.46 16.51 -5.84
CA LEU A 40 -3.31 15.32 -5.60
C LEU A 40 -4.79 15.69 -5.59
N ALA A 41 -5.14 16.76 -4.86
CA ALA A 41 -6.52 17.23 -4.77
C ALA A 41 -7.09 17.59 -6.14
N ALA A 42 -6.32 18.30 -6.95
CA ALA A 42 -6.71 18.71 -8.29
C ALA A 42 -6.79 17.50 -9.25
N SER A 43 -5.78 16.64 -9.24
CA SER A 43 -5.70 15.51 -10.18
C SER A 43 -6.79 14.47 -9.97
N TYR A 44 -7.14 14.19 -8.71
CA TYR A 44 -8.10 13.14 -8.35
C TYR A 44 -9.45 13.71 -7.90
N LYS A 45 -9.62 15.02 -7.95
CA LYS A 45 -10.86 15.72 -7.57
C LYS A 45 -11.32 15.34 -6.17
N ILE A 46 -10.39 15.39 -5.23
CA ILE A 46 -10.63 15.10 -3.83
C ILE A 46 -10.38 16.33 -2.97
N ASN A 47 -10.93 16.33 -1.76
CA ASN A 47 -10.73 17.41 -0.81
C ASN A 47 -9.24 17.46 -0.39
N PRO A 48 -8.61 18.65 -0.39
CA PRO A 48 -7.22 18.79 0.08
C PRO A 48 -6.97 18.23 1.48
N ALA A 49 -7.93 18.39 2.40
CA ALA A 49 -7.82 17.84 3.75
C ALA A 49 -7.77 16.29 3.73
N THR A 50 -8.50 15.66 2.81
CA THR A 50 -8.47 14.21 2.61
C THR A 50 -7.12 13.75 2.06
N ALA A 51 -6.58 14.47 1.07
CA ALA A 51 -5.26 14.20 0.52
C ALA A 51 -4.19 14.33 1.62
N LEU A 52 -4.27 15.39 2.43
CA LEU A 52 -3.36 15.61 3.56
C LEU A 52 -3.41 14.45 4.55
N LYS A 53 -4.60 13.98 4.89
CA LYS A 53 -4.78 12.87 5.83
C LYS A 53 -4.10 11.60 5.32
N GLY A 54 -4.24 11.31 4.03
CA GLY A 54 -3.57 10.16 3.40
C GLY A 54 -2.05 10.29 3.43
N ILE A 55 -1.53 11.47 3.10
CA ILE A 55 -0.09 11.74 3.14
C ILE A 55 0.45 11.65 4.57
N ASN A 56 -0.29 12.17 5.56
CA ASN A 56 0.14 12.10 6.96
C ASN A 56 0.29 10.67 7.47
N LEU A 57 -0.51 9.72 6.98
CA LEU A 57 -0.33 8.32 7.31
C LEU A 57 1.04 7.81 6.83
N LEU A 58 1.49 8.26 5.67
CA LEU A 58 2.82 7.91 5.15
C LEU A 58 3.94 8.59 5.94
N VAL A 59 3.73 9.82 6.38
CA VAL A 59 4.69 10.52 7.23
C VAL A 59 4.85 9.80 8.57
N ASP A 60 3.72 9.46 9.20
CA ASP A 60 3.71 8.78 10.50
C ASP A 60 4.39 7.40 10.41
N ALA A 61 4.27 6.72 9.28
CA ALA A 61 4.89 5.42 9.04
C ALA A 61 6.38 5.52 8.64
N GLY A 62 6.92 6.74 8.48
CA GLY A 62 8.31 6.92 8.08
C GLY A 62 8.58 6.62 6.60
N ILE A 63 7.57 6.71 5.76
CA ILE A 63 7.69 6.43 4.32
C ILE A 63 7.99 7.69 3.53
N VAL A 64 7.39 8.82 3.90
CA VAL A 64 7.68 10.11 3.31
C VAL A 64 8.02 11.14 4.39
N TYR A 65 8.73 12.19 4.02
CA TYR A 65 9.07 13.28 4.93
C TYR A 65 8.85 14.61 4.23
N LYS A 66 8.57 15.62 5.05
CA LYS A 66 8.34 16.97 4.55
C LYS A 66 9.64 17.77 4.55
N ARG A 67 9.93 18.44 3.44
CA ARG A 67 10.97 19.46 3.35
C ARG A 67 10.25 20.80 3.24
N ARG A 68 10.34 21.58 4.32
CA ARG A 68 9.59 22.81 4.47
C ARG A 68 9.84 23.78 3.31
N GLY A 69 8.75 24.25 2.68
CA GLY A 69 8.81 25.18 1.56
C GLY A 69 9.16 24.53 0.22
N ILE A 70 9.42 23.20 0.19
CA ILE A 70 9.82 22.48 -1.02
C ILE A 70 8.81 21.42 -1.40
N GLY A 71 8.42 20.56 -0.44
CA GLY A 71 7.45 19.49 -0.69
C GLY A 71 7.69 18.24 0.14
N MET A 72 7.13 17.14 -0.35
CA MET A 72 7.20 15.84 0.31
C MET A 72 8.07 14.89 -0.50
N PHE A 73 8.90 14.12 0.18
CA PHE A 73 9.90 13.26 -0.44
C PHE A 73 9.84 11.86 0.17
N VAL A 74 10.23 10.86 -0.63
CA VAL A 74 10.31 9.47 -0.18
C VAL A 74 11.54 9.30 0.72
N CYS A 75 11.34 8.74 1.91
CA CYS A 75 12.43 8.49 2.86
C CYS A 75 13.41 7.44 2.35
N ASP A 76 14.66 7.56 2.76
CA ASP A 76 15.63 6.46 2.61
C ASP A 76 15.13 5.24 3.40
N GLY A 77 15.16 4.07 2.79
CA GLY A 77 14.67 2.85 3.41
C GLY A 77 13.17 2.61 3.28
N ALA A 78 12.43 3.54 2.63
CA ALA A 78 10.98 3.43 2.48
C ALA A 78 10.55 2.17 1.74
N LEU A 79 11.30 1.78 0.69
CA LEU A 79 10.94 0.60 -0.10
C LEU A 79 10.93 -0.66 0.74
N GLN A 80 11.95 -0.86 1.57
CA GLN A 80 12.03 -2.04 2.44
C GLN A 80 10.95 -2.02 3.52
N LYS A 81 10.69 -0.87 4.13
CA LYS A 81 9.60 -0.72 5.10
C LYS A 81 8.24 -1.05 4.50
N LEU A 82 7.98 -0.59 3.29
CA LEU A 82 6.73 -0.87 2.60
C LEU A 82 6.58 -2.35 2.25
N LYS A 83 7.66 -2.99 1.80
CA LYS A 83 7.64 -4.42 1.52
C LYS A 83 7.30 -5.23 2.76
N GLU A 84 7.94 -4.93 3.89
CA GLU A 84 7.67 -5.62 5.15
C GLU A 84 6.23 -5.41 5.62
N LYS A 85 5.75 -4.17 5.56
CA LYS A 85 4.36 -3.86 5.90
C LYS A 85 3.37 -4.63 5.03
N ARG A 86 3.58 -4.63 3.71
CA ARG A 86 2.70 -5.30 2.76
C ARG A 86 2.76 -6.82 2.89
N GLN A 87 3.92 -7.38 3.24
CA GLN A 87 4.05 -8.81 3.50
C GLN A 87 3.24 -9.22 4.74
N GLU A 88 3.27 -8.43 5.80
CA GLU A 88 2.47 -8.69 6.99
C GLU A 88 0.97 -8.58 6.69
N GLU A 89 0.56 -7.54 5.98
CA GLU A 89 -0.82 -7.37 5.54
C GLU A 89 -1.28 -8.54 4.66
N PHE A 90 -0.43 -8.97 3.74
CA PHE A 90 -0.68 -10.12 2.87
C PHE A 90 -0.92 -11.39 3.68
N PHE A 91 -0.08 -11.64 4.69
CA PHE A 91 -0.27 -12.79 5.57
C PHE A 91 -1.62 -12.73 6.26
N ASN A 92 -1.97 -11.59 6.84
CA ASN A 92 -3.22 -11.44 7.57
C ASN A 92 -4.46 -11.49 6.68
N GLN A 93 -4.38 -10.90 5.48
CA GLN A 93 -5.54 -10.80 4.58
C GLN A 93 -5.77 -12.04 3.72
N TYR A 94 -4.70 -12.77 3.37
CA TYR A 94 -4.80 -13.88 2.42
C TYR A 94 -4.38 -15.21 3.02
N VAL A 95 -3.26 -15.26 3.73
CA VAL A 95 -2.72 -16.53 4.22
C VAL A 95 -3.56 -17.09 5.37
N LEU A 96 -3.89 -16.26 6.36
CA LEU A 96 -4.70 -16.72 7.48
C LEU A 96 -6.11 -17.16 7.05
N PRO A 97 -6.84 -16.40 6.23
CA PRO A 97 -8.13 -16.86 5.71
C PRO A 97 -8.02 -18.14 4.88
N LEU A 98 -6.96 -18.26 4.07
CA LEU A 98 -6.69 -19.50 3.32
C LEU A 98 -6.57 -20.69 4.25
N ILE A 99 -5.81 -20.57 5.32
CA ILE A 99 -5.59 -21.64 6.30
C ILE A 99 -6.90 -22.00 7.01
N GLN A 100 -7.67 -21.00 7.42
CA GLN A 100 -8.96 -21.22 8.07
C GLN A 100 -9.93 -21.99 7.18
N GLU A 101 -10.01 -21.62 5.90
CA GLU A 101 -10.87 -22.31 4.95
C GLU A 101 -10.36 -23.73 4.67
N ALA A 102 -9.05 -23.90 4.57
CA ALA A 102 -8.44 -25.23 4.38
C ALA A 102 -8.79 -26.17 5.54
N LYS A 103 -8.76 -25.68 6.77
CA LYS A 103 -9.16 -26.48 7.95
C LYS A 103 -10.62 -26.92 7.85
N ARG A 104 -11.51 -26.02 7.42
CA ARG A 104 -12.93 -26.35 7.24
C ARG A 104 -13.16 -27.42 6.19
N LEU A 105 -12.33 -27.44 5.14
CA LEU A 105 -12.45 -28.37 4.01
C LEU A 105 -11.57 -29.60 4.17
N SER A 106 -10.93 -29.78 5.32
CA SER A 106 -10.03 -30.91 5.61
C SER A 106 -8.87 -31.02 4.62
N ILE A 107 -8.37 -29.87 4.16
CA ILE A 107 -7.20 -29.79 3.29
C ILE A 107 -5.97 -29.75 4.18
N SER A 108 -5.00 -30.65 3.94
CA SER A 108 -3.79 -30.73 4.74
C SER A 108 -2.75 -29.66 4.35
N PRO A 109 -1.82 -29.31 5.26
CA PRO A 109 -0.70 -28.43 4.91
C PRO A 109 0.10 -28.94 3.72
N GLN A 110 0.30 -30.24 3.61
CA GLN A 110 1.03 -30.86 2.51
C GLN A 110 0.31 -30.63 1.18
N GLN A 111 -1.01 -30.75 1.16
CA GLN A 111 -1.81 -30.50 -0.04
C GLN A 111 -1.73 -29.03 -0.46
N LEU A 112 -1.77 -28.10 0.52
CA LEU A 112 -1.62 -26.68 0.24
C LEU A 112 -0.24 -26.38 -0.34
N GLN A 113 0.81 -26.95 0.24
CA GLN A 113 2.18 -26.76 -0.26
C GLN A 113 2.31 -27.21 -1.71
N GLU A 114 1.76 -28.33 -2.06
CA GLU A 114 1.77 -28.86 -3.44
C GLU A 114 1.06 -27.90 -4.40
N TRP A 115 -0.13 -27.43 -4.02
CA TRP A 115 -0.88 -26.51 -4.85
C TRP A 115 -0.16 -25.16 -5.01
N ILE A 116 0.46 -24.64 -3.94
CA ILE A 116 1.24 -23.40 -3.98
C ILE A 116 2.42 -23.56 -4.94
N GLU A 117 3.19 -24.63 -4.82
CA GLU A 117 4.33 -24.91 -5.70
C GLU A 117 3.89 -25.01 -7.16
N ARG A 118 2.79 -25.70 -7.43
CA ARG A 118 2.23 -25.83 -8.76
C ARG A 118 1.76 -24.48 -9.31
N GLY A 119 1.17 -23.64 -8.45
CA GLY A 119 0.74 -22.30 -8.83
C GLY A 119 1.91 -21.41 -9.23
N PHE A 120 3.03 -21.47 -8.50
CA PHE A 120 4.23 -20.70 -8.82
C PHE A 120 4.92 -21.17 -10.09
N SER A 121 4.70 -22.41 -10.51
CA SER A 121 5.33 -22.98 -11.72
C SER A 121 4.59 -22.63 -13.01
N ARG A 122 3.45 -21.99 -12.92
CA ARG A 122 2.67 -21.60 -14.10
C ARG A 122 3.25 -20.38 -14.80
#